data_ef118090336c8574d73c4b93c6e18d67
#
_entry.id   ef118090336c8574d73c4b93c6e18d67
#
_cell.length_a   1.000
_cell.length_b   1.000
_cell.length_c   1.000
_cell.angle_alpha   90.00
_cell.angle_beta   90.00
_cell.angle_gamma   90.00
#
_symmetry.space_group_name_H-M   'P 1'
#
loop_
_entity.id
_entity.type
_entity.pdbx_description
1 polymer ?
#
loop_
_entity_poly.entity_id
_entity_poly.type
_entity_poly.pdbx_seq_one_letter_code
_entity_poly.pdbx_strand_id
1 'polypeptide(L)' 'MVLVRTFSKVDKEGNIKLPGNIRREAGIREGQLVELKIAGAGKKKNILITLRENAR' A
#
# COMPACT_ATOMS: atom_id res chain seq x y z
N MET A 1 -6.90 17.20 -5.38
CA MET A 1 -6.52 15.81 -5.09
C MET A 1 -5.80 15.20 -6.27
N VAL A 2 -4.73 14.49 -6.01
CA VAL A 2 -3.98 13.80 -7.05
C VAL A 2 -4.31 12.32 -7.00
N LEU A 3 -4.66 11.75 -8.13
CA LEU A 3 -4.89 10.32 -8.23
C LEU A 3 -3.72 9.70 -8.96
N VAL A 4 -2.99 8.84 -8.26
CA VAL A 4 -1.89 8.09 -8.85
C VAL A 4 -2.34 6.65 -8.95
N ARG A 5 -2.21 6.10 -10.15
CA ARG A 5 -2.70 4.75 -10.41
C ARG A 5 -1.61 3.95 -11.10
N THR A 6 -1.37 2.76 -10.57
CA THR A 6 -0.39 1.89 -11.17
C THR A 6 -0.77 0.45 -10.84
N PHE A 7 -0.02 -0.49 -11.39
CA PHE A 7 -0.31 -1.90 -11.20
C PHE A 7 0.92 -2.62 -10.72
N SER A 8 0.71 -3.65 -9.94
CA SER A 8 1.78 -4.47 -9.44
C SER A 8 1.26 -5.90 -9.31
N LYS A 9 2.16 -6.86 -9.34
CA LYS A 9 1.79 -8.25 -9.22
C LYS A 9 2.19 -8.79 -7.86
N VAL A 10 1.37 -9.71 -7.36
CA VAL A 10 1.71 -10.43 -6.13
C VAL A 10 2.63 -11.57 -6.52
N ASP A 11 3.76 -11.72 -5.82
CA ASP A 11 4.67 -12.81 -6.12
C ASP A 11 4.27 -14.03 -5.32
N LYS A 12 5.04 -15.12 -5.48
CA LYS A 12 4.68 -16.39 -4.89
C LYS A 12 4.76 -16.37 -3.37
N GLU A 13 5.45 -15.42 -2.81
CA GLU A 13 5.57 -15.30 -1.36
C GLU A 13 4.55 -14.36 -0.77
N GLY A 14 3.69 -13.79 -1.61
CA GLY A 14 2.67 -12.88 -1.14
C GLY A 14 3.10 -11.44 -1.06
N ASN A 15 4.24 -11.11 -1.65
CA ASN A 15 4.76 -9.75 -1.63
C ASN A 15 4.33 -9.00 -2.87
N ILE A 16 4.12 -7.70 -2.72
CA ILE A 16 3.95 -6.81 -3.87
C ILE A 16 4.98 -5.72 -3.77
N LYS A 17 5.40 -5.25 -4.93
CA LYS A 17 6.34 -4.15 -4.99
C LYS A 17 5.57 -2.86 -5.17
N LEU A 18 5.89 -1.86 -4.37
CA LEU A 18 5.30 -0.54 -4.53
C LEU A 18 6.14 0.24 -5.53
N PRO A 19 5.56 0.60 -6.68
CA PRO A 19 6.31 1.37 -7.66
C PRO A 19 6.77 2.72 -7.12
N GLY A 20 7.82 3.25 -7.75
CA GLY A 20 8.42 4.47 -7.24
C GLY A 20 7.49 5.66 -7.21
N ASN A 21 6.60 5.78 -8.21
CA ASN A 21 5.69 6.90 -8.23
C ASN A 21 4.70 6.84 -7.05
N ILE A 22 4.24 5.64 -6.69
CA ILE A 22 3.36 5.47 -5.54
C ILE A 22 4.10 5.82 -4.26
N ARG A 23 5.35 5.35 -4.13
CA ARG A 23 6.12 5.62 -2.92
C ARG A 23 6.37 7.11 -2.74
N ARG A 24 6.66 7.80 -3.83
CA ARG A 24 6.93 9.25 -3.76
C ARG A 24 5.68 10.02 -3.38
N GLU A 25 4.56 9.70 -4.04
CA GLU A 25 3.32 10.44 -3.77
C GLU A 25 2.80 10.20 -2.38
N ALA A 26 2.96 8.99 -1.86
CA ALA A 26 2.48 8.66 -0.53
C ALA A 26 3.49 9.04 0.56
N GLY A 27 4.73 9.33 0.19
CA GLY A 27 5.74 9.67 1.18
C GLY A 27 6.23 8.48 1.96
N ILE A 28 6.25 7.32 1.34
CA ILE A 28 6.66 6.09 2.01
C ILE A 28 8.17 5.98 2.02
N ARG A 29 8.73 5.71 3.17
CA ARG A 29 10.17 5.58 3.34
C ARG A 29 10.50 4.20 3.86
N GLU A 30 11.76 3.84 3.72
CA GLU A 30 12.26 2.60 4.28
C GLU A 30 12.01 2.57 5.79
N GLY A 31 11.50 1.44 6.27
CA GLY A 31 11.20 1.30 7.69
C GLY A 31 9.90 1.93 8.12
N GLN A 32 9.16 2.51 7.18
CA GLN A 32 7.88 3.12 7.48
C GLN A 32 6.90 2.09 7.99
N LEU A 33 6.22 2.41 9.08
CA LEU A 33 5.15 1.56 9.60
C LEU A 33 3.89 1.82 8.81
N VAL A 34 3.26 0.77 8.36
CA VAL A 34 1.99 0.89 7.64
C VAL A 34 0.97 -0.05 8.26
N GLU A 35 -0.27 0.37 8.19
CA GLU A 35 -1.38 -0.43 8.64
C GLU A 35 -2.08 -1.00 7.42
N LEU A 36 -2.38 -2.29 7.47
CA LEU A 36 -3.04 -2.97 6.36
C LEU A 36 -4.43 -3.39 6.81
N LYS A 37 -5.43 -3.06 6.01
CA LYS A 37 -6.80 -3.42 6.28
C LYS A 37 -7.44 -3.99 5.05
N ILE A 38 -8.42 -4.86 5.26
CA ILE A 38 -9.24 -5.35 4.17
C ILE A 38 -10.62 -4.74 4.31
N ALA A 39 -11.11 -4.17 3.22
CA ALA A 39 -12.44 -3.58 3.19
C ALA A 39 -13.19 -4.18 2.01
N GLY A 40 -14.52 -4.21 2.12
CA GLY A 40 -15.36 -4.73 1.06
C GLY A 40 -15.94 -6.08 1.44
N ALA A 41 -16.70 -6.65 0.51
CA ALA A 41 -17.38 -7.91 0.77
C ALA A 41 -17.36 -8.77 -0.47
N GLY A 42 -17.48 -10.07 -0.26
CA GLY A 42 -17.56 -11.01 -1.35
C GLY A 42 -16.31 -10.98 -2.21
N LYS A 43 -16.52 -10.82 -3.51
CA LYS A 43 -15.40 -10.78 -4.44
C LYS A 43 -14.81 -9.39 -4.60
N LYS A 44 -15.48 -8.38 -4.10
CA LYS A 44 -15.00 -7.01 -4.21
C LYS A 44 -14.35 -6.59 -2.92
N LYS A 45 -13.09 -6.93 -2.79
CA LYS A 45 -12.32 -6.60 -1.62
C LYS A 45 -11.18 -5.67 -1.99
N ASN A 46 -10.89 -4.77 -1.08
CA ASN A 46 -9.80 -3.83 -1.26
C ASN A 46 -8.84 -3.97 -0.10
N ILE A 47 -7.58 -3.75 -0.39
CA ILE A 47 -6.57 -3.66 0.66
C ILE A 47 -6.24 -2.20 0.82
N LEU A 48 -6.40 -1.70 2.04
CA LEU A 48 -6.09 -0.30 2.35
C LEU A 48 -4.79 -0.26 3.10
N ILE A 49 -3.89 0.59 2.65
CA ILE A 49 -2.60 0.79 3.29
C ILE A 49 -2.59 2.21 3.84
N THR A 50 -2.45 2.33 5.14
CA THR A 50 -2.44 3.63 5.79
C THR A 50 -1.08 3.83 6.45
N LEU A 51 -0.47 4.96 6.20
CA LEU A 51 0.81 5.27 6.81
C LEU A 51 0.60 5.65 8.27
N ARG A 52 1.44 5.11 9.13
CA ARG A 52 1.39 5.40 10.55
C ARG A 52 2.72 5.99 10.97
N GLU A 53 2.67 6.86 11.96
CA GLU A 53 3.90 7.33 12.55
C GLU A 53 4.50 6.22 13.40
N ASN A 54 5.82 6.10 13.32
CA ASN A 54 6.49 5.09 14.12
C ASN A 54 6.40 5.48 15.60
N ALA A 55 5.91 4.55 16.40
CA ALA A 55 5.85 4.76 17.83
C ALA A 55 7.25 4.66 18.43
N ARG A 56 7.46 5.29 19.57
CA ARG A 56 8.77 5.35 20.19
C ARG A 56 8.73 4.72 21.54
#